data_db7d9bc19147533221f402b1eb387ca0
#
_entry.id   db7d9bc19147533221f402b1eb387ca0
#
_cell.length_a   1.000
_cell.length_b   1.000
_cell.length_c   1.000
_cell.angle_alpha   90.00
_cell.angle_beta   90.00
_cell.angle_gamma   90.00
#
_symmetry.space_group_name_H-M   'P 1'
#
loop_
_entity.id
_entity.type
_entity.pdbx_description
1 polymer ?
#
loop_
_entity_poly.entity_id
_entity_poly.type
_entity_poly.pdbx_seq_one_letter_code
_entity_poly.pdbx_strand_id
1 'polypeptide(L)'
;MAADRRSSWLKGVLDLLVLSCLTDGESYGYEIAKSLAEAGLGEIKGGTLYPVLNRLEEAGLVEAEFRAAERGPGRRYYRLTEPGRTHLAAESEAWTDFHRAVRGKLHAGGSTT
;
A
#
# COMPACT_ATOMS: atom_id res chain seq x y z
N MET A 1 0.38 -10.80 -19.78
CA MET A 1 1.65 -10.23 -20.16
C MET A 1 1.95 -8.95 -19.41
N ALA A 2 1.53 -7.79 -19.94
CA ALA A 2 1.84 -6.52 -19.29
C ALA A 2 1.27 -6.42 -17.88
N ALA A 3 0.09 -7.00 -17.66
CA ALA A 3 -0.53 -6.95 -16.34
C ALA A 3 0.29 -7.64 -15.27
N ASP A 4 1.02 -8.67 -15.65
CA ASP A 4 1.79 -9.45 -14.68
C ASP A 4 3.02 -8.71 -14.18
N ARG A 5 3.58 -7.82 -14.99
CA ARG A 5 4.73 -7.04 -14.59
C ARG A 5 4.38 -6.12 -13.43
N ARG A 6 3.21 -5.50 -13.49
CA ARG A 6 2.77 -4.60 -12.44
C ARG A 6 2.63 -5.34 -11.12
N SER A 7 2.08 -6.56 -11.15
CA SER A 7 1.97 -7.37 -9.95
C SER A 7 3.31 -7.66 -9.31
N SER A 8 4.32 -7.98 -10.14
CA SER A 8 5.65 -8.25 -9.62
C SER A 8 6.25 -7.03 -8.94
N TRP A 9 6.12 -5.88 -9.59
CA TRP A 9 6.66 -4.65 -9.01
C TRP A 9 5.93 -4.24 -7.75
N LEU A 10 4.63 -4.47 -7.74
CA LEU A 10 3.78 -4.08 -6.62
C LEU A 10 4.14 -4.81 -5.34
N LYS A 11 4.58 -6.06 -5.44
CA LYS A 11 4.91 -6.87 -4.26
C LYS A 11 5.86 -6.18 -3.29
N GLY A 12 6.83 -5.45 -3.82
CA GLY A 12 7.83 -4.82 -2.98
C GLY A 12 7.39 -3.52 -2.35
N VAL A 13 6.25 -2.97 -2.78
CA VAL A 13 5.83 -1.64 -2.32
C VAL A 13 4.40 -1.63 -1.80
N LEU A 14 3.73 -2.78 -1.83
CA LEU A 14 2.31 -2.81 -1.45
C LEU A 14 2.07 -2.43 0.00
N ASP A 15 2.92 -2.90 0.92
CA ASP A 15 2.79 -2.55 2.33
C ASP A 15 2.80 -1.03 2.51
N LEU A 16 3.73 -0.37 1.83
CA LEU A 16 3.88 1.07 1.89
C LEU A 16 2.66 1.78 1.32
N LEU A 17 2.14 1.27 0.21
CA LEU A 17 0.96 1.85 -0.43
C LEU A 17 -0.29 1.70 0.44
N VAL A 18 -0.43 0.57 1.10
CA VAL A 18 -1.57 0.37 2.01
C VAL A 18 -1.49 1.36 3.16
N LEU A 19 -0.31 1.53 3.75
CA LEU A 19 -0.14 2.52 4.81
C LEU A 19 -0.49 3.92 4.32
N SER A 20 -0.11 4.25 3.09
CA SER A 20 -0.37 5.58 2.53
C SER A 20 -1.86 5.86 2.39
N CYS A 21 -2.67 4.83 2.21
CA CYS A 21 -4.13 4.99 2.12
C CYS A 21 -4.75 5.41 3.45
N LEU A 22 -4.00 5.32 4.54
CA LEU A 22 -4.50 5.64 5.88
C LEU A 22 -3.98 6.97 6.40
N THR A 23 -3.28 7.73 5.56
CA THR A 23 -2.69 9.01 5.95
C THR A 23 -3.72 10.02 6.41
N ASP A 24 -4.83 10.11 5.70
CA ASP A 24 -5.86 11.12 5.96
C ASP A 24 -6.97 10.64 6.89
N GLY A 25 -6.90 9.40 7.34
CA GLY A 25 -7.88 8.86 8.24
C GLY A 25 -8.05 7.37 8.07
N GLU A 26 -8.96 6.82 8.84
CA GLU A 26 -9.22 5.39 8.80
C GLU A 26 -9.87 4.96 7.49
N SER A 27 -9.71 3.69 7.15
CA SER A 27 -10.30 3.13 5.95
C SER A 27 -10.49 1.62 6.14
N TYR A 28 -11.15 0.99 5.20
CA TYR A 28 -11.37 -0.44 5.25
C TYR A 28 -10.98 -1.09 3.93
N GLY A 29 -10.88 -2.42 3.92
CA GLY A 29 -10.27 -3.14 2.81
C GLY A 29 -10.77 -2.75 1.43
N TYR A 30 -12.10 -2.71 1.26
CA TYR A 30 -12.67 -2.37 -0.04
C TYR A 30 -12.24 -0.96 -0.49
N GLU A 31 -12.30 -0.01 0.42
CA GLU A 31 -11.95 1.38 0.11
C GLU A 31 -10.46 1.52 -0.20
N ILE A 32 -9.63 0.80 0.54
CA ILE A 32 -8.19 0.81 0.30
C ILE A 32 -7.90 0.26 -1.10
N ALA A 33 -8.49 -0.89 -1.45
CA ALA A 33 -8.27 -1.49 -2.76
C ALA A 33 -8.77 -0.57 -3.88
N LYS A 34 -9.92 0.07 -3.66
CA LYS A 34 -10.47 0.99 -4.64
C LYS A 34 -9.55 2.19 -4.86
N SER A 35 -9.02 2.74 -3.78
CA SER A 35 -8.11 3.87 -3.86
C SER A 35 -6.86 3.53 -4.66
N LEU A 36 -6.29 2.35 -4.43
CA LEU A 36 -5.11 1.93 -5.15
C LEU A 36 -5.39 1.68 -6.63
N ALA A 37 -6.55 1.11 -6.93
CA ALA A 37 -6.94 0.89 -8.33
C ALA A 37 -7.11 2.23 -9.05
N GLU A 38 -7.75 3.19 -8.39
CA GLU A 38 -7.96 4.52 -8.97
C GLU A 38 -6.64 5.25 -9.20
N ALA A 39 -5.63 4.94 -8.40
CA ALA A 39 -4.31 5.51 -8.56
C ALA A 39 -3.51 4.85 -9.70
N GLY A 40 -4.09 3.87 -10.35
CA GLY A 40 -3.43 3.22 -11.49
C GLY A 40 -2.61 2.00 -11.12
N LEU A 41 -2.76 1.51 -9.90
CA LEU A 41 -1.93 0.40 -9.42
C LEU A 41 -2.56 -0.98 -9.68
N GLY A 42 -3.72 -0.99 -10.31
CA GLY A 42 -4.39 -2.23 -10.69
C GLY A 42 -5.32 -2.74 -9.61
N GLU A 43 -5.97 -3.84 -9.89
CA GLU A 43 -6.91 -4.45 -8.96
C GLU A 43 -6.16 -5.23 -7.89
N ILE A 44 -6.41 -4.91 -6.63
CA ILE A 44 -5.80 -5.61 -5.50
C ILE A 44 -6.87 -6.49 -4.89
N LYS A 45 -6.73 -7.78 -5.03
CA LYS A 45 -7.73 -8.72 -4.53
C LYS A 45 -7.57 -8.96 -3.03
N GLY A 46 -8.66 -9.38 -2.39
CA GLY A 46 -8.66 -9.62 -0.96
C GLY A 46 -7.60 -10.63 -0.53
N GLY A 47 -7.36 -11.64 -1.35
CA GLY A 47 -6.34 -12.64 -1.06
C GLY A 47 -4.93 -12.07 -0.99
N THR A 48 -4.72 -10.90 -1.57
CA THR A 48 -3.44 -10.20 -1.51
C THR A 48 -3.46 -9.13 -0.43
N LEU A 49 -4.57 -8.40 -0.35
CA LEU A 49 -4.67 -7.24 0.54
C LEU A 49 -4.74 -7.61 2.03
N TYR A 50 -5.60 -8.57 2.39
CA TYR A 50 -5.80 -8.88 3.80
C TYR A 50 -4.59 -9.46 4.50
N PRO A 51 -3.76 -10.29 3.86
CA PRO A 51 -2.50 -10.70 4.48
C PRO A 51 -1.57 -9.51 4.75
N VAL A 52 -1.57 -8.50 3.87
CA VAL A 52 -0.78 -7.28 4.11
C VAL A 52 -1.30 -6.55 5.33
N LEU A 53 -2.62 -6.35 5.41
CA LEU A 53 -3.23 -5.66 6.54
C LEU A 53 -2.96 -6.39 7.86
N ASN A 54 -3.06 -7.72 7.84
CA ASN A 54 -2.77 -8.51 9.04
C ASN A 54 -1.32 -8.34 9.48
N ARG A 55 -0.41 -8.35 8.53
CA ARG A 55 1.01 -8.20 8.82
C ARG A 55 1.33 -6.82 9.40
N LEU A 56 0.70 -5.80 8.86
CA LEU A 56 0.89 -4.43 9.35
C LEU A 56 0.32 -4.27 10.76
N GLU A 57 -0.80 -4.92 11.02
CA GLU A 57 -1.39 -4.89 12.36
C GLU A 57 -0.50 -5.60 13.36
N GLU A 58 0.00 -6.78 13.01
CA GLU A 58 0.91 -7.52 13.88
C GLU A 58 2.19 -6.75 14.18
N ALA A 59 2.64 -5.96 13.21
CA ALA A 59 3.83 -5.13 13.38
C ALA A 59 3.56 -3.86 14.19
N GLY A 60 2.30 -3.60 14.54
CA GLY A 60 1.95 -2.43 15.32
C GLY A 60 1.91 -1.14 14.51
N LEU A 61 1.89 -1.24 13.19
CA LEU A 61 1.88 -0.07 12.33
C LEU A 61 0.47 0.44 12.05
N VAL A 62 -0.53 -0.43 12.19
CA VAL A 62 -1.94 -0.05 12.10
C VAL A 62 -2.70 -0.68 13.24
N GLU A 63 -3.83 -0.07 13.60
CA GLU A 63 -4.78 -0.63 14.53
C GLU A 63 -6.07 -0.89 13.77
N ALA A 64 -6.79 -1.93 14.17
CA ALA A 64 -8.02 -2.31 13.49
C ALA A 64 -9.17 -2.35 14.48
N GLU A 65 -10.34 -2.00 13.99
CA GLU A 65 -11.56 -2.02 14.79
C GLU A 65 -12.70 -2.52 13.94
N PHE A 66 -13.37 -3.58 14.38
CA PHE A 66 -14.54 -4.09 13.69
C PHE A 66 -15.74 -3.23 14.04
N ARG A 67 -16.52 -2.87 13.03
CA ARG A 67 -17.78 -2.13 13.22
C ARG A 67 -18.91 -2.87 12.55
N ALA A 68 -19.90 -3.22 13.33
CA ALA A 68 -21.11 -3.85 12.81
C ALA A 68 -21.87 -2.84 11.96
N ALA A 69 -22.48 -3.32 10.89
CA ALA A 69 -23.33 -2.49 10.06
C ALA A 69 -24.79 -2.75 10.40
N GLU A 70 -25.63 -1.77 10.15
CA GLU A 70 -27.08 -1.96 10.34
C GLU A 70 -27.61 -3.02 9.38
N ARG A 71 -27.06 -3.05 8.18
CA ARG A 71 -27.42 -4.02 7.16
C ARG A 71 -26.15 -4.63 6.57
N GLY A 72 -26.22 -5.94 6.35
CA GLY A 72 -25.12 -6.65 5.75
C GLY A 72 -23.97 -6.87 6.72
N PRO A 73 -22.85 -7.37 6.24
CA PRO A 73 -21.70 -7.65 7.10
C PRO A 73 -21.08 -6.36 7.60
N GLY A 74 -20.49 -6.44 8.78
CA GLY A 74 -19.75 -5.32 9.31
C GLY A 74 -18.43 -5.14 8.56
N ARG A 75 -17.67 -4.14 8.99
CA ARG A 75 -16.39 -3.82 8.35
C ARG A 75 -15.31 -3.68 9.40
N ARG A 76 -14.12 -4.07 9.00
CA ARG A 76 -12.94 -3.88 9.84
C ARG A 76 -12.23 -2.63 9.36
N TYR A 77 -12.15 -1.62 10.22
CA TYR A 77 -11.51 -0.35 9.89
C TYR A 77 -10.10 -0.33 10.42
N TYR A 78 -9.21 0.29 9.66
CA TYR A 78 -7.79 0.37 9.99
C TYR A 78 -7.37 1.82 10.07
N ARG A 79 -6.45 2.12 10.97
CA ARG A 79 -5.87 3.45 11.07
C ARG A 79 -4.39 3.34 11.42
N LEU A 80 -3.62 4.35 11.03
CA LEU A 80 -2.20 4.38 11.35
C LEU A 80 -2.00 4.60 12.84
N THR A 81 -1.00 3.91 13.39
CA THR A 81 -0.50 4.21 14.73
C THR A 81 0.62 5.24 14.61
N GLU A 82 1.12 5.75 15.72
CA GLU A 82 2.30 6.62 15.70
C GLU A 82 3.50 5.90 15.06
N PRO A 83 3.82 4.66 15.49
CA PRO A 83 4.88 3.92 14.79
C PRO A 83 4.60 3.76 13.30
N GLY A 84 3.33 3.60 12.91
CA GLY A 84 2.94 3.48 11.52
C GLY A 84 3.25 4.74 10.72
N ARG A 85 2.97 5.90 11.31
CA ARG A 85 3.27 7.18 10.65
C ARG A 85 4.77 7.37 10.47
N THR A 86 5.53 7.06 11.50
CA THR A 86 6.99 7.17 11.44
C THR A 86 7.56 6.23 10.39
N HIS A 87 7.07 4.99 10.38
CA HIS A 87 7.51 3.99 9.42
C HIS A 87 7.18 4.41 7.99
N LEU A 88 5.97 4.92 7.78
CA LEU A 88 5.52 5.37 6.46
C LEU A 88 6.43 6.47 5.93
N ALA A 89 6.74 7.44 6.77
CA ALA A 89 7.60 8.56 6.36
C ALA A 89 9.00 8.08 5.96
N ALA A 90 9.59 7.24 6.80
CA ALA A 90 10.93 6.73 6.54
C ALA A 90 10.99 5.85 5.30
N GLU A 91 10.01 4.95 5.17
CA GLU A 91 9.97 4.03 4.03
C GLU A 91 9.63 4.74 2.72
N SER A 92 8.81 5.78 2.79
CA SER A 92 8.51 6.57 1.60
C SER A 92 9.78 7.22 1.05
N GLU A 93 10.61 7.73 1.94
CA GLU A 93 11.87 8.35 1.56
C GLU A 93 12.84 7.33 0.97
N ALA A 94 12.95 6.19 1.64
CA ALA A 94 13.82 5.12 1.17
C ALA A 94 13.37 4.62 -0.20
N TRP A 95 12.08 4.47 -0.40
CA TRP A 95 11.54 4.03 -1.69
C TRP A 95 11.81 5.05 -2.78
N THR A 96 11.64 6.34 -2.46
CA THR A 96 11.91 7.40 -3.43
C THR A 96 13.36 7.38 -3.87
N ASP A 97 14.28 7.18 -2.92
CA ASP A 97 15.70 7.07 -3.24
C ASP A 97 15.99 5.87 -4.12
N PHE A 98 15.37 4.74 -3.81
CA PHE A 98 15.52 3.53 -4.62
C PHE A 98 14.96 3.74 -6.02
N HIS A 99 13.78 4.33 -6.10
CA HIS A 99 13.14 4.63 -7.39
C HIS A 99 14.02 5.54 -8.24
N ARG A 100 14.60 6.55 -7.61
CA ARG A 100 15.48 7.48 -8.30
C ARG A 100 16.71 6.76 -8.86
N ALA A 101 17.27 5.84 -8.08
CA ALA A 101 18.42 5.06 -8.53
C ALA A 101 18.06 4.19 -9.72
N VAL A 102 16.89 3.54 -9.67
CA VAL A 102 16.42 2.71 -10.79
C VAL A 102 16.23 3.56 -12.04
N ARG A 103 15.53 4.69 -11.90
CA ARG A 103 15.29 5.59 -13.02
C ARG A 103 16.60 6.10 -13.60
N GLY A 104 17.54 6.46 -12.72
CA GLY A 104 18.83 6.95 -13.15
C GLY A 104 19.58 5.92 -14.00
N LYS A 105 19.56 4.67 -13.56
CA LYS A 105 20.22 3.60 -14.31
C LYS A 105 19.57 3.38 -15.67
N LEU A 106 18.23 3.35 -15.68
CA LEU A 106 17.51 3.11 -16.94
C LEU A 106 17.67 4.28 -17.91
N HIS A 107 17.61 5.50 -17.40
CA HIS A 107 17.74 6.68 -18.27
C HIS A 107 19.18 6.91 -18.70
N ALA A 108 20.15 6.58 -17.85
CA ALA A 108 21.55 6.70 -18.23
C ALA A 108 21.86 5.81 -19.44
N GLY A 109 21.30 4.60 -19.44
CA GLY A 109 21.47 3.70 -20.58
C GLY A 109 20.90 4.28 -21.86
N GLY A 110 19.76 4.98 -21.76
CA GLY A 110 19.14 5.60 -22.92
C GLY A 110 19.79 6.91 -23.32
N SER A 111 20.27 7.67 -22.37
CA SER A 111 20.77 9.01 -22.63
C SER A 111 22.19 9.04 -23.19
N THR A 112 22.89 7.93 -23.16
CA THR A 112 24.24 7.89 -23.71
C THR A 112 24.26 7.84 -25.23
N THR A 113 23.14 7.67 -25.84
CA THR A 113 23.06 7.60 -27.29
C THR A 113 22.96 8.95 -27.95
#